data_f67bd01aa9024e6118efe2bce619f5dd
#
_entry.id   f67bd01aa9024e6118efe2bce619f5dd
#
_cell.length_a   1.000
_cell.length_b   1.000
_cell.length_c   1.000
_cell.angle_alpha   90.00
_cell.angle_beta   90.00
_cell.angle_gamma   90.00
#
_symmetry.space_group_name_H-M   'P 1'
#
loop_
_entity.id
_entity.type
_entity.pdbx_description
1 polymer ?
#
loop_
_entity_poly.entity_id
_entity_poly.type
_entity_poly.pdbx_seq_one_letter_code
_entity_poly.pdbx_strand_id
1 'polypeptide(L)'
;SFFKYLTTRTKLLDENPAQDIEYPRMRRALPKYLTLEESRRLLAAVDGPNRARDYAILMLFLNCGIRRAELVGLNRNDVYSDRIRVTGKGNKERFVYFGETTREALDTYLPERNKIVLDDDRALFGSRDHKRLSVTAVHRLVKKHMLAAGLDPEQYSAHKLRHTAATLMVANGVDFKTVQEVLGHEHLNTTEIYTHIENTELKIAAEANPLSRPAPKETHYEKDPVI
;
A
#
# COMPACT_ATOMS: atom_id res chain seq x y z
N SER A 1 -14.73 -25.19 -4.39
CA SER A 1 -15.73 -25.30 -3.31
C SER A 1 -15.56 -26.64 -2.58
N PHE A 2 -16.06 -26.75 -1.36
CA PHE A 2 -15.98 -27.94 -0.51
C PHE A 2 -16.56 -29.17 -1.22
N PHE A 3 -17.75 -29.08 -1.75
CA PHE A 3 -18.38 -30.20 -2.45
C PHE A 3 -17.61 -30.62 -3.71
N LYS A 4 -17.03 -29.70 -4.46
CA LYS A 4 -16.17 -30.03 -5.58
C LYS A 4 -14.93 -30.84 -5.13
N TYR A 5 -14.36 -30.52 -3.97
CA TYR A 5 -13.27 -31.30 -3.38
C TYR A 5 -13.72 -32.73 -3.02
N LEU A 6 -14.90 -32.87 -2.39
CA LEU A 6 -15.45 -34.17 -2.00
C LEU A 6 -15.74 -35.06 -3.22
N THR A 7 -16.21 -34.51 -4.33
CA THR A 7 -16.50 -35.27 -5.55
C THR A 7 -15.25 -35.59 -6.38
N THR A 8 -14.32 -34.61 -6.54
CA THR A 8 -13.21 -34.78 -7.50
C THR A 8 -11.92 -35.30 -6.88
N ARG A 9 -11.67 -35.04 -5.59
CA ARG A 9 -10.42 -35.44 -4.91
C ARG A 9 -10.58 -36.64 -3.99
N THR A 10 -11.60 -36.60 -3.13
CA THR A 10 -11.79 -37.68 -2.14
C THR A 10 -12.74 -38.74 -2.60
N LYS A 11 -13.55 -38.48 -3.64
CA LYS A 11 -14.60 -39.39 -4.16
C LYS A 11 -15.57 -39.87 -3.06
N LEU A 12 -15.78 -39.06 -2.03
CA LEU A 12 -16.74 -39.36 -0.94
C LEU A 12 -18.18 -39.05 -1.34
N LEU A 13 -18.38 -38.31 -2.43
CA LEU A 13 -19.67 -38.05 -3.06
C LEU A 13 -19.58 -38.37 -4.55
N ASP A 14 -20.58 -39.03 -5.08
CA ASP A 14 -20.67 -39.38 -6.51
C ASP A 14 -20.97 -38.14 -7.34
N GLU A 15 -21.83 -37.23 -6.83
CA GLU A 15 -22.22 -35.99 -7.48
C GLU A 15 -22.06 -34.79 -6.55
N ASN A 16 -21.84 -33.62 -7.15
CA ASN A 16 -21.74 -32.37 -6.41
C ASN A 16 -23.15 -31.80 -6.13
N PRO A 17 -23.68 -31.87 -4.90
CA PRO A 17 -25.05 -31.38 -4.60
C PRO A 17 -25.24 -29.89 -4.78
N ALA A 18 -24.17 -29.15 -5.02
CA ALA A 18 -24.20 -27.68 -5.29
C ALA A 18 -23.91 -27.37 -6.76
N GLN A 19 -24.01 -28.34 -7.67
CA GLN A 19 -23.67 -28.16 -9.08
C GLN A 19 -24.62 -27.15 -9.76
N ASP A 20 -25.91 -27.25 -9.45
CA ASP A 20 -26.99 -26.48 -10.07
C ASP A 20 -27.36 -25.20 -9.26
N ILE A 21 -26.62 -24.91 -8.19
CA ILE A 21 -26.84 -23.68 -7.44
C ILE A 21 -26.35 -22.49 -8.27
N GLU A 22 -27.26 -21.69 -8.77
CA GLU A 22 -26.97 -20.41 -9.40
C GLU A 22 -26.37 -19.46 -8.36
N TYR A 23 -25.15 -18.97 -8.61
CA TYR A 23 -24.57 -17.93 -7.80
C TYR A 23 -25.35 -16.62 -8.02
N PRO A 24 -25.81 -15.97 -6.95
CA PRO A 24 -26.45 -14.66 -7.11
C PRO A 24 -25.51 -13.74 -7.88
N ARG A 25 -26.00 -13.12 -8.94
CA ARG A 25 -25.26 -12.09 -9.67
C ARG A 25 -25.09 -10.87 -8.77
N MET A 26 -24.05 -10.91 -7.93
CA MET A 26 -23.69 -9.71 -7.16
C MET A 26 -23.32 -8.60 -8.15
N ARG A 27 -24.06 -7.50 -8.14
CA ARG A 27 -23.63 -6.29 -8.81
C ARG A 27 -22.28 -5.91 -8.20
N ARG A 28 -21.22 -6.02 -8.99
CA ARG A 28 -19.89 -5.56 -8.55
C ARG A 28 -19.99 -4.05 -8.38
N ALA A 29 -20.12 -3.59 -7.14
CA ALA A 29 -19.96 -2.18 -6.84
C ALA A 29 -18.57 -1.74 -7.34
N LEU A 30 -18.50 -0.59 -8.00
CA LEU A 30 -17.21 -0.04 -8.43
C LEU A 30 -16.29 0.06 -7.22
N PRO A 31 -15.03 -0.38 -7.35
CA PRO A 31 -14.10 -0.33 -6.23
C PRO A 31 -13.91 1.13 -5.80
N LYS A 32 -14.20 1.42 -4.53
CA LYS A 32 -13.97 2.75 -3.96
C LYS A 32 -12.47 2.91 -3.67
N TYR A 33 -11.90 3.99 -4.12
CA TYR A 33 -10.53 4.44 -3.85
C TYR A 33 -10.56 5.92 -3.47
N LEU A 34 -9.51 6.41 -2.84
CA LEU A 34 -9.36 7.82 -2.53
C LEU A 34 -8.97 8.62 -3.77
N THR A 35 -9.57 9.78 -3.94
CA THR A 35 -9.07 10.78 -4.89
C THR A 35 -7.70 11.29 -4.43
N LEU A 36 -6.99 12.01 -5.30
CA LEU A 36 -5.73 12.66 -4.94
C LEU A 36 -5.93 13.64 -3.78
N GLU A 37 -7.00 14.42 -3.82
CA GLU A 37 -7.38 15.38 -2.77
C GLU A 37 -7.67 14.69 -1.43
N GLU A 38 -8.47 13.63 -1.44
CA GLU A 38 -8.73 12.84 -0.24
C GLU A 38 -7.46 12.18 0.32
N SER A 39 -6.56 11.73 -0.55
CA SER A 39 -5.26 11.18 -0.15
C SER A 39 -4.38 12.24 0.53
N ARG A 40 -4.33 13.45 -0.02
CA ARG A 40 -3.62 14.58 0.59
C ARG A 40 -4.23 14.99 1.93
N ARG A 41 -5.56 15.05 2.00
CA ARG A 41 -6.29 15.34 3.24
C ARG A 41 -6.04 14.28 4.31
N LEU A 42 -6.00 13.00 3.93
CA LEU A 42 -5.64 11.93 4.84
C LEU A 42 -4.23 12.11 5.42
N LEU A 43 -3.24 12.41 4.56
CA LEU A 43 -1.86 12.63 4.99
C LEU A 43 -1.72 13.88 5.88
N ALA A 44 -2.44 14.95 5.56
CA ALA A 44 -2.43 16.19 6.36
C ALA A 44 -3.08 16.01 7.75
N ALA A 45 -4.04 15.09 7.87
CA ALA A 45 -4.73 14.79 9.13
C ALA A 45 -3.93 13.89 10.09
N VAL A 46 -2.71 13.48 9.72
CA VAL A 46 -1.88 12.64 10.59
C VAL A 46 -1.31 13.46 11.73
N ASP A 47 -1.73 13.11 12.95
CA ASP A 47 -1.35 13.82 14.17
C ASP A 47 -1.12 12.85 15.36
N GLY A 48 -0.56 13.41 16.45
CA GLY A 48 -0.35 12.71 17.72
C GLY A 48 1.09 12.20 17.90
N PRO A 49 1.35 11.49 19.02
CA PRO A 49 2.71 11.14 19.48
C PRO A 49 3.47 10.18 18.54
N ASN A 50 2.79 9.53 17.63
CA ASN A 50 3.39 8.63 16.64
C ASN A 50 3.28 9.19 15.21
N ARG A 51 3.20 10.51 15.06
CA ARG A 51 2.95 11.19 13.77
C ARG A 51 3.92 10.74 12.68
N ALA A 52 5.21 10.75 12.94
CA ALA A 52 6.22 10.39 11.94
C ALA A 52 6.06 8.92 11.50
N ARG A 53 5.83 8.00 12.44
CA ARG A 53 5.56 6.59 12.14
C ARG A 53 4.30 6.41 11.28
N ASP A 54 3.19 7.00 11.74
CA ASP A 54 1.89 6.82 11.11
C ASP A 54 1.86 7.45 9.72
N TYR A 55 2.54 8.58 9.54
CA TYR A 55 2.73 9.24 8.25
C TYR A 55 3.55 8.37 7.28
N ALA A 56 4.69 7.83 7.71
CA ALA A 56 5.50 6.92 6.89
C ALA A 56 4.71 5.66 6.47
N ILE A 57 3.90 5.10 7.36
CA ILE A 57 3.02 3.97 7.05
C ILE A 57 2.01 4.32 5.96
N LEU A 58 1.33 5.45 6.07
CA LEU A 58 0.34 5.89 5.07
C LEU A 58 1.00 6.23 3.73
N MET A 59 2.20 6.85 3.75
CA MET A 59 2.98 7.10 2.53
C MET A 59 3.35 5.80 1.82
N LEU A 60 3.78 4.76 2.54
CA LEU A 60 4.08 3.46 1.96
C LEU A 60 2.84 2.79 1.34
N PHE A 61 1.66 2.93 1.95
CA PHE A 61 0.44 2.43 1.35
C PHE A 61 0.03 3.19 0.09
N LEU A 62 0.09 4.52 0.12
CA LEU A 62 -0.41 5.39 -0.95
C LEU A 62 0.56 5.52 -2.12
N ASN A 63 1.87 5.46 -1.89
CA ASN A 63 2.87 5.56 -2.95
C ASN A 63 3.34 4.19 -3.44
N CYS A 64 3.63 3.26 -2.51
CA CYS A 64 4.21 1.97 -2.85
C CYS A 64 3.16 0.86 -3.02
N GLY A 65 1.94 1.09 -2.55
CA GLY A 65 0.86 0.11 -2.65
C GLY A 65 1.18 -1.24 -1.99
N ILE A 66 2.01 -1.28 -0.95
CA ILE A 66 2.40 -2.54 -0.28
C ILE A 66 1.22 -3.19 0.47
N ARG A 67 1.31 -4.50 0.68
CA ARG A 67 0.29 -5.22 1.45
C ARG A 67 0.49 -4.99 2.96
N ARG A 68 -0.59 -5.08 3.76
CA ARG A 68 -0.51 -4.97 5.22
C ARG A 68 0.48 -5.96 5.84
N ALA A 69 0.48 -7.20 5.37
CA ALA A 69 1.41 -8.22 5.84
C ALA A 69 2.87 -7.86 5.49
N GLU A 70 3.10 -7.34 4.29
CA GLU A 70 4.40 -6.85 3.85
C GLU A 70 4.88 -5.68 4.73
N LEU A 71 4.00 -4.70 4.99
CA LEU A 71 4.32 -3.56 5.87
C LEU A 71 4.78 -4.01 7.25
N VAL A 72 4.01 -4.87 7.92
CA VAL A 72 4.36 -5.32 9.29
C VAL A 72 5.58 -6.22 9.31
N GLY A 73 5.88 -6.89 8.18
CA GLY A 73 7.08 -7.71 8.00
C GLY A 73 8.37 -6.92 7.79
N LEU A 74 8.30 -5.63 7.44
CA LEU A 74 9.49 -4.82 7.15
C LEU A 74 10.44 -4.75 8.34
N ASN A 75 11.72 -4.86 8.04
CA ASN A 75 12.82 -4.64 8.97
C ASN A 75 13.53 -3.32 8.66
N ARG A 76 14.31 -2.81 9.61
CA ARG A 76 15.12 -1.60 9.42
C ARG A 76 16.08 -1.71 8.24
N ASN A 77 16.68 -2.89 8.06
CA ASN A 77 17.64 -3.17 6.99
C ASN A 77 16.98 -3.44 5.62
N ASP A 78 15.64 -3.39 5.55
CA ASP A 78 14.90 -3.52 4.29
C ASP A 78 14.67 -2.16 3.61
N VAL A 79 15.07 -1.06 4.26
CA VAL A 79 14.93 0.32 3.75
C VAL A 79 16.23 0.75 3.08
N TYR A 80 16.17 1.04 1.78
CA TYR A 80 17.27 1.56 0.96
C TYR A 80 16.98 3.04 0.62
N SER A 81 17.88 3.67 -0.12
CA SER A 81 17.76 5.10 -0.47
C SER A 81 16.55 5.42 -1.35
N ASP A 82 16.16 4.53 -2.26
CA ASP A 82 15.12 4.73 -3.28
C ASP A 82 14.08 3.60 -3.33
N ARG A 83 14.20 2.60 -2.45
CA ARG A 83 13.37 1.40 -2.47
C ARG A 83 13.30 0.72 -1.11
N ILE A 84 12.28 -0.14 -0.94
CA ILE A 84 12.21 -1.09 0.17
C ILE A 84 12.21 -2.53 -0.38
N ARG A 85 12.78 -3.45 0.39
CA ARG A 85 12.66 -4.88 0.13
C ARG A 85 11.45 -5.41 0.90
N VAL A 86 10.52 -6.03 0.20
CA VAL A 86 9.34 -6.64 0.81
C VAL A 86 9.31 -8.15 0.55
N THR A 87 8.88 -8.90 1.56
CA THR A 87 8.71 -10.35 1.47
C THR A 87 7.23 -10.69 1.32
N GLY A 88 6.87 -11.30 0.21
CA GLY A 88 5.50 -11.69 -0.13
C GLY A 88 5.16 -13.13 0.25
N LYS A 89 4.04 -13.63 -0.30
CA LYS A 89 3.59 -15.01 -0.11
C LYS A 89 4.65 -16.00 -0.65
N GLY A 90 4.88 -17.08 0.08
CA GLY A 90 5.89 -18.07 -0.30
C GLY A 90 7.33 -17.61 -0.08
N ASN A 91 7.56 -16.61 0.79
CA ASN A 91 8.87 -16.05 1.10
C ASN A 91 9.60 -15.44 -0.11
N LYS A 92 8.85 -15.00 -1.13
CA LYS A 92 9.43 -14.34 -2.30
C LYS A 92 9.70 -12.88 -1.98
N GLU A 93 10.94 -12.46 -2.19
CA GLU A 93 11.37 -11.08 -2.01
C GLU A 93 11.23 -10.29 -3.32
N ARG A 94 10.88 -9.01 -3.21
CA ARG A 94 10.95 -8.04 -4.30
C ARG A 94 11.30 -6.66 -3.77
N PHE A 95 11.83 -5.81 -4.63
CA PHE A 95 11.99 -4.39 -4.37
C PHE A 95 10.75 -3.62 -4.79
N VAL A 96 10.40 -2.62 -3.98
CA VAL A 96 9.35 -1.64 -4.29
C VAL A 96 9.99 -0.26 -4.21
N TYR A 97 10.02 0.43 -5.34
CA TYR A 97 10.61 1.75 -5.47
C TYR A 97 9.67 2.82 -4.95
N PHE A 98 10.21 3.96 -4.53
CA PHE A 98 9.45 5.12 -4.06
C PHE A 98 10.15 6.43 -4.41
N GLY A 99 9.37 7.52 -4.46
CA GLY A 99 9.88 8.86 -4.72
C GLY A 99 10.29 9.60 -3.46
N GLU A 100 10.68 10.85 -3.67
CA GLU A 100 11.27 11.75 -2.67
C GLU A 100 10.42 11.90 -1.41
N THR A 101 9.12 12.15 -1.54
CA THR A 101 8.23 12.36 -0.37
C THR A 101 8.14 11.15 0.56
N THR A 102 8.22 9.92 0.00
CA THR A 102 8.28 8.71 0.83
C THR A 102 9.65 8.58 1.50
N ARG A 103 10.72 8.98 0.82
CA ARG A 103 12.06 9.04 1.40
C ARG A 103 12.08 9.99 2.59
N GLU A 104 11.60 11.21 2.43
CA GLU A 104 11.50 12.21 3.51
C GLU A 104 10.68 11.72 4.70
N ALA A 105 9.55 11.04 4.44
CA ALA A 105 8.72 10.45 5.49
C ALA A 105 9.49 9.37 6.29
N LEU A 106 10.25 8.52 5.61
CA LEU A 106 11.09 7.52 6.26
C LEU A 106 12.26 8.15 7.01
N ASP A 107 12.91 9.15 6.44
CA ASP A 107 14.03 9.88 7.07
C ASP A 107 13.59 10.65 8.33
N THR A 108 12.36 11.13 8.34
CA THR A 108 11.75 11.73 9.54
C THR A 108 11.48 10.68 10.62
N TYR A 109 11.02 9.49 10.23
CA TYR A 109 10.66 8.43 11.17
C TYR A 109 11.86 7.64 11.72
N LEU A 110 12.86 7.32 10.88
CA LEU A 110 13.96 6.44 11.27
C LEU A 110 14.76 6.91 12.49
N PRO A 111 15.06 8.21 12.68
CA PRO A 111 15.71 8.71 13.89
C PRO A 111 14.86 8.49 15.16
N GLU A 112 13.53 8.63 15.08
CA GLU A 112 12.62 8.32 16.20
C GLU A 112 12.61 6.83 16.48
N ARG A 113 12.51 5.99 15.43
CA ARG A 113 12.56 4.53 15.56
C ARG A 113 13.83 4.03 16.23
N ASN A 114 14.97 4.64 15.93
CA ASN A 114 16.27 4.25 16.49
C ASN A 114 16.38 4.50 18.01
N LYS A 115 15.52 5.35 18.57
CA LYS A 115 15.47 5.60 20.03
C LYS A 115 14.59 4.60 20.77
N ILE A 116 13.82 3.77 20.06
CA ILE A 116 12.87 2.82 20.65
C ILE A 116 13.47 1.42 20.64
N VAL A 117 13.57 0.81 21.81
CA VAL A 117 13.93 -0.61 21.97
C VAL A 117 12.66 -1.45 21.79
N LEU A 118 12.70 -2.44 20.90
CA LEU A 118 11.61 -3.39 20.70
C LEU A 118 12.08 -4.82 21.02
N ASP A 119 11.14 -5.69 21.40
CA ASP A 119 11.41 -7.13 21.59
C ASP A 119 12.00 -7.75 20.30
N ASP A 120 11.50 -7.34 19.12
CA ASP A 120 12.12 -7.60 17.82
C ASP A 120 12.74 -6.30 17.29
N ASP A 121 13.97 -6.04 17.66
CA ASP A 121 14.67 -4.79 17.29
C ASP A 121 14.92 -4.64 15.80
N ARG A 122 14.82 -5.71 15.02
CA ARG A 122 14.87 -5.64 13.55
C ARG A 122 13.66 -4.95 12.96
N ALA A 123 12.48 -5.01 13.63
CA ALA A 123 11.22 -4.47 13.10
C ALA A 123 11.34 -2.99 12.72
N LEU A 124 10.90 -2.63 11.51
CA LEU A 124 10.85 -1.23 11.11
C LEU A 124 9.79 -0.47 11.92
N PHE A 125 8.58 -1.04 12.06
CA PHE A 125 7.48 -0.38 12.76
C PHE A 125 7.18 -1.07 14.10
N GLY A 126 7.20 -0.26 15.16
CA GLY A 126 6.91 -0.69 16.53
C GLY A 126 5.55 -0.24 17.06
N SER A 127 5.02 -1.02 18.02
CA SER A 127 3.85 -0.67 18.84
C SER A 127 4.26 0.03 20.14
N ARG A 128 3.28 0.55 20.89
CA ARG A 128 3.51 1.09 22.25
C ARG A 128 4.01 0.05 23.23
N ASP A 129 3.67 -1.22 23.01
CA ASP A 129 4.02 -2.33 23.89
C ASP A 129 5.40 -2.91 23.55
N HIS A 130 6.26 -2.12 22.92
CA HIS A 130 7.62 -2.51 22.52
C HIS A 130 7.70 -3.74 21.59
N LYS A 131 6.62 -4.04 20.87
CA LYS A 131 6.55 -5.16 19.93
C LYS A 131 6.50 -4.66 18.49
N ARG A 132 6.81 -5.56 17.55
CA ARG A 132 6.54 -5.34 16.13
C ARG A 132 5.06 -4.96 15.93
N LEU A 133 4.80 -3.98 15.09
CA LEU A 133 3.44 -3.53 14.79
C LEU A 133 2.63 -4.67 14.18
N SER A 134 1.42 -4.92 14.69
CA SER A 134 0.55 -5.98 14.20
C SER A 134 -0.35 -5.51 13.06
N VAL A 135 -0.83 -6.46 12.23
CA VAL A 135 -1.81 -6.19 11.15
C VAL A 135 -3.08 -5.52 11.70
N THR A 136 -3.52 -5.91 12.90
CA THR A 136 -4.68 -5.30 13.57
C THR A 136 -4.39 -3.86 14.01
N ALA A 137 -3.18 -3.58 14.51
CA ALA A 137 -2.77 -2.22 14.88
C ALA A 137 -2.72 -1.31 13.66
N VAL A 138 -2.19 -1.78 12.52
CA VAL A 138 -2.21 -1.06 11.24
C VAL A 138 -3.64 -0.76 10.80
N HIS A 139 -4.55 -1.72 10.92
CA HIS A 139 -5.96 -1.48 10.58
C HIS A 139 -6.58 -0.37 11.43
N ARG A 140 -6.37 -0.40 12.76
CA ARG A 140 -6.85 0.65 13.68
C ARG A 140 -6.22 2.02 13.37
N LEU A 141 -4.93 2.05 13.04
CA LEU A 141 -4.20 3.26 12.64
C LEU A 141 -4.86 3.89 11.40
N VAL A 142 -5.08 3.10 10.35
CA VAL A 142 -5.71 3.59 9.11
C VAL A 142 -7.10 4.15 9.41
N LYS A 143 -7.95 3.41 10.15
CA LYS A 143 -9.29 3.90 10.53
C LYS A 143 -9.26 5.21 11.33
N LYS A 144 -8.33 5.32 12.30
CA LYS A 144 -8.14 6.54 13.09
C LYS A 144 -7.88 7.76 12.21
N HIS A 145 -6.93 7.65 11.28
CA HIS A 145 -6.56 8.78 10.43
C HIS A 145 -7.58 9.05 9.31
N MET A 146 -8.32 8.03 8.83
CA MET A 146 -9.49 8.24 7.97
C MET A 146 -10.54 9.13 8.66
N LEU A 147 -10.88 8.79 9.91
CA LEU A 147 -11.84 9.57 10.70
C LEU A 147 -11.34 11.01 10.91
N ALA A 148 -10.07 11.19 11.28
CA ALA A 148 -9.46 12.50 11.46
C ALA A 148 -9.47 13.35 10.18
N ALA A 149 -9.39 12.72 9.00
CA ALA A 149 -9.48 13.35 7.70
C ALA A 149 -10.92 13.65 7.24
N GLY A 150 -11.93 13.31 8.04
CA GLY A 150 -13.34 13.41 7.64
C GLY A 150 -13.74 12.42 6.55
N LEU A 151 -13.05 11.28 6.47
CA LEU A 151 -13.35 10.18 5.55
C LEU A 151 -14.05 9.06 6.31
N ASP A 152 -14.95 8.33 5.63
CA ASP A 152 -15.67 7.22 6.23
C ASP A 152 -14.74 6.01 6.46
N PRO A 153 -14.40 5.66 7.72
CA PRO A 153 -13.47 4.58 8.02
C PRO A 153 -14.01 3.19 7.65
N GLU A 154 -15.33 3.02 7.45
CA GLU A 154 -15.91 1.74 7.04
C GLU A 154 -15.76 1.51 5.53
N GLN A 155 -15.67 2.58 4.76
CA GLN A 155 -15.48 2.50 3.32
C GLN A 155 -14.03 2.27 2.93
N TYR A 156 -13.06 2.64 3.77
CA TYR A 156 -11.64 2.62 3.44
C TYR A 156 -10.83 1.74 4.39
N SER A 157 -9.87 1.04 3.83
CA SER A 157 -8.95 0.14 4.54
C SER A 157 -7.56 0.19 3.90
N ALA A 158 -6.55 -0.37 4.52
CA ALA A 158 -5.22 -0.47 3.94
C ALA A 158 -5.21 -1.15 2.55
N HIS A 159 -6.13 -2.10 2.30
CA HIS A 159 -6.29 -2.70 0.97
C HIS A 159 -6.81 -1.67 -0.05
N LYS A 160 -7.72 -0.79 0.37
CA LYS A 160 -8.21 0.29 -0.49
C LYS A 160 -7.18 1.39 -0.71
N LEU A 161 -6.29 1.67 0.25
CA LEU A 161 -5.14 2.57 0.04
C LEU A 161 -4.19 2.01 -1.02
N ARG A 162 -3.93 0.71 -1.00
CA ARG A 162 -3.16 0.06 -2.07
C ARG A 162 -3.87 0.17 -3.43
N HIS A 163 -5.19 0.03 -3.46
CA HIS A 163 -5.98 0.24 -4.67
C HIS A 163 -5.91 1.70 -5.15
N THR A 164 -5.94 2.65 -4.21
CA THR A 164 -5.70 4.07 -4.49
C THR A 164 -4.35 4.29 -5.15
N ALA A 165 -3.27 3.71 -4.62
CA ALA A 165 -1.94 3.81 -5.22
C ALA A 165 -1.95 3.33 -6.69
N ALA A 166 -2.53 2.16 -6.95
CA ALA A 166 -2.68 1.63 -8.31
C ALA A 166 -3.43 2.59 -9.24
N THR A 167 -4.59 3.09 -8.77
CA THR A 167 -5.44 3.97 -9.58
C THR A 167 -4.76 5.31 -9.87
N LEU A 168 -4.05 5.88 -8.89
CA LEU A 168 -3.29 7.11 -9.08
C LEU A 168 -2.13 6.93 -10.07
N MET A 169 -1.42 5.80 -10.05
CA MET A 169 -0.38 5.49 -11.03
C MET A 169 -0.96 5.40 -12.45
N VAL A 170 -2.05 4.64 -12.64
CA VAL A 170 -2.72 4.51 -13.95
C VAL A 170 -3.23 5.86 -14.43
N ALA A 171 -3.87 6.66 -13.57
CA ALA A 171 -4.39 7.98 -13.91
C ALA A 171 -3.29 8.97 -14.32
N ASN A 172 -2.04 8.72 -13.91
CA ASN A 172 -0.87 9.51 -14.31
C ASN A 172 -0.03 8.85 -15.42
N GLY A 173 -0.63 7.94 -16.17
CA GLY A 173 -0.07 7.42 -17.41
C GLY A 173 0.83 6.19 -17.27
N VAL A 174 0.93 5.59 -16.06
CA VAL A 174 1.64 4.31 -15.90
C VAL A 174 0.78 3.21 -16.52
N ASP A 175 1.34 2.41 -17.38
CA ASP A 175 0.63 1.29 -17.98
C ASP A 175 0.23 0.24 -16.95
N PHE A 176 -0.87 -0.47 -17.24
CA PHE A 176 -1.47 -1.39 -16.28
C PHE A 176 -0.56 -2.58 -15.92
N LYS A 177 0.28 -3.02 -16.86
CA LYS A 177 1.22 -4.13 -16.65
C LYS A 177 2.30 -3.71 -15.66
N THR A 178 2.90 -2.54 -15.85
CA THR A 178 3.89 -1.97 -14.93
C THR A 178 3.31 -1.77 -13.52
N VAL A 179 2.06 -1.29 -13.41
CA VAL A 179 1.37 -1.19 -12.11
C VAL A 179 1.20 -2.56 -11.44
N GLN A 180 0.84 -3.60 -12.19
CA GLN A 180 0.75 -4.96 -11.66
C GLN A 180 2.09 -5.47 -11.14
N GLU A 181 3.18 -5.17 -11.80
CA GLU A 181 4.54 -5.55 -11.40
C GLU A 181 4.98 -4.81 -10.13
N VAL A 182 4.79 -3.49 -10.07
CA VAL A 182 5.03 -2.67 -8.85
C VAL A 182 4.29 -3.25 -7.65
N LEU A 183 3.03 -3.62 -7.86
CA LEU A 183 2.20 -4.18 -6.80
C LEU A 183 2.54 -5.66 -6.48
N GLY A 184 3.24 -6.39 -7.34
CA GLY A 184 3.55 -7.81 -7.14
C GLY A 184 2.30 -8.68 -7.20
N HIS A 185 1.51 -8.60 -8.29
CA HIS A 185 0.42 -9.51 -8.58
C HIS A 185 0.95 -10.82 -9.15
N GLU A 186 0.69 -11.97 -8.48
CA GLU A 186 1.22 -13.32 -8.79
C GLU A 186 0.62 -13.96 -10.05
N HIS A 187 -0.26 -13.33 -10.80
CA HIS A 187 -0.95 -13.94 -11.94
C HIS A 187 -0.37 -13.53 -13.30
N LEU A 188 0.93 -13.74 -13.48
CA LEU A 188 1.47 -13.99 -14.81
C LEU A 188 2.26 -15.30 -14.75
N ASN A 189 1.68 -16.35 -15.32
CA ASN A 189 2.34 -17.62 -15.63
C ASN A 189 3.37 -17.41 -16.76
N THR A 190 4.43 -16.62 -16.49
CA THR A 190 5.60 -16.51 -17.38
C THR A 190 6.81 -16.12 -16.55
N THR A 191 7.34 -17.08 -15.80
CA THR A 191 8.47 -16.89 -14.90
C THR A 191 9.82 -16.81 -15.62
N GLU A 192 9.89 -16.84 -16.94
CA GLU A 192 11.18 -16.97 -17.65
C GLU A 192 11.55 -15.87 -18.64
N ILE A 193 10.70 -14.89 -18.94
CA ILE A 193 11.01 -13.90 -19.99
C ILE A 193 11.27 -12.47 -19.48
N TYR A 194 10.96 -12.15 -18.20
CA TYR A 194 10.95 -10.78 -17.68
C TYR A 194 11.99 -10.46 -16.60
N THR A 195 13.13 -11.12 -16.60
CA THR A 195 14.30 -10.75 -15.75
C THR A 195 14.97 -9.44 -16.19
N HIS A 196 14.47 -8.76 -17.21
CA HIS A 196 15.05 -7.55 -17.79
C HIS A 196 14.08 -6.37 -18.01
N ILE A 197 12.96 -6.29 -17.25
CA ILE A 197 12.34 -4.96 -17.08
C ILE A 197 13.33 -4.21 -16.21
N GLU A 198 14.03 -3.27 -16.81
CA GLU A 198 15.07 -2.50 -16.16
C GLU A 198 14.46 -1.83 -14.92
N ASN A 199 15.17 -1.87 -13.80
CA ASN A 199 14.80 -1.19 -12.54
C ASN A 199 14.39 0.27 -12.77
N THR A 200 14.76 0.85 -13.89
CA THR A 200 14.43 2.18 -14.40
C THR A 200 12.92 2.36 -14.62
N GLU A 201 12.21 1.41 -15.24
CA GLU A 201 10.77 1.53 -15.51
C GLU A 201 9.94 1.49 -14.23
N LEU A 202 10.31 0.62 -13.29
CA LEU A 202 9.66 0.55 -11.97
C LEU A 202 9.90 1.82 -11.14
N LYS A 203 11.06 2.44 -11.29
CA LYS A 203 11.38 3.72 -10.66
C LYS A 203 10.56 4.86 -11.26
N ILE A 204 10.49 4.96 -12.58
CA ILE A 204 9.66 5.95 -13.29
C ILE A 204 8.19 5.79 -12.88
N ALA A 205 7.68 4.55 -12.77
CA ALA A 205 6.31 4.29 -12.34
C ALA A 205 6.05 4.75 -10.90
N ALA A 206 7.00 4.56 -9.99
CA ALA A 206 6.90 5.04 -8.61
C ALA A 206 6.91 6.58 -8.54
N GLU A 207 7.71 7.23 -9.37
CA GLU A 207 7.78 8.69 -9.47
C GLU A 207 6.56 9.32 -10.18
N ALA A 208 5.86 8.56 -11.02
CA ALA A 208 4.64 9.01 -11.68
C ALA A 208 3.43 9.09 -10.72
N ASN A 209 3.48 8.50 -9.54
CA ASN A 209 2.46 8.72 -8.52
C ASN A 209 2.51 10.18 -8.05
N PRO A 210 1.40 10.96 -8.16
CA PRO A 210 1.38 12.38 -7.84
C PRO A 210 1.66 12.69 -6.35
N LEU A 211 1.62 11.69 -5.50
CA LEU A 211 1.99 11.79 -4.09
C LEU A 211 3.50 11.58 -3.85
N SER A 212 4.24 11.15 -4.86
CA SER A 212 5.70 10.92 -4.80
C SER A 212 6.51 12.21 -4.85
N ARG A 213 5.88 13.33 -5.19
CA ARG A 213 6.51 14.65 -5.28
C ARG A 213 5.84 15.64 -4.33
N PRO A 214 6.57 16.62 -3.79
CA PRO A 214 5.98 17.70 -3.01
C PRO A 214 4.88 18.41 -3.83
N ALA A 215 3.81 18.86 -3.16
CA ALA A 215 2.81 19.68 -3.81
C ALA A 215 3.47 20.94 -4.38
N PRO A 216 3.07 21.43 -5.59
CA PRO A 216 3.53 22.70 -6.09
C PRO A 216 3.27 23.79 -5.02
N LYS A 217 4.28 24.59 -4.71
CA LYS A 217 4.07 25.76 -3.86
C LYS A 217 3.08 26.66 -4.61
N GLU A 218 1.95 26.97 -3.98
CA GLU A 218 1.03 27.99 -4.51
C GLU A 218 1.82 29.27 -4.67
N THR A 219 2.13 29.66 -5.89
CA THR A 219 2.58 31.00 -6.22
C THR A 219 1.38 31.89 -6.08
N HIS A 220 1.30 32.64 -4.96
CA HIS A 220 0.41 33.77 -4.85
C HIS A 220 0.80 34.77 -5.96
N TYR A 221 0.06 34.76 -7.05
CA TYR A 221 0.06 35.92 -7.95
C TYR A 221 -0.62 37.05 -7.16
N GLU A 222 0.16 37.95 -6.59
CA GLU A 222 -0.34 39.27 -6.20
C GLU A 222 -1.01 39.87 -7.44
N LYS A 223 -2.34 40.05 -7.36
CA LYS A 223 -3.04 40.85 -8.35
C LYS A 223 -2.56 42.26 -8.17
N ASP A 224 -1.74 42.72 -9.11
CA ASP A 224 -1.44 44.13 -9.20
C ASP A 224 -2.75 44.93 -9.24
N PRO A 225 -2.90 45.98 -8.45
CA PRO A 225 -4.09 46.81 -8.52
C PRO A 225 -4.11 47.51 -9.87
N VAL A 226 -5.17 47.25 -10.62
CA VAL A 226 -5.46 48.00 -11.85
C VAL A 226 -5.68 49.44 -11.47
N ILE A 227 -4.78 50.32 -11.92
CA ILE A 227 -4.90 51.76 -11.89
C ILE A 227 -5.92 52.22 -12.94
#